data_371195adea58d486504f637acc453e4b
#
_entry.id   371195adea58d486504f637acc453e4b
#
_cell.length_a   1.000
_cell.length_b   1.000
_cell.length_c   1.000
_cell.angle_alpha   90.00
_cell.angle_beta   90.00
_cell.angle_gamma   90.00
#
_symmetry.space_group_name_H-M   'P 1'
#
loop_
_entity.id
_entity.type
_entity.pdbx_description
1 polymer ?
#
loop_
_entity_poly.entity_id
_entity_poly.type
_entity_poly.pdbx_seq_one_letter_code
_entity_poly.pdbx_strand_id
1 'polypeptide(L)'
;IIKTWKREIKETSTIFPKKQNSQLTDITNKIIWFDHVKSWTLEEIHQITPHRNYDPNKKYLESEAGEFYSNKLQRNVFYESMLEKKFYKRLEKSHEVIYYVEQGITITYDRGKYTPDAIVFLDDGKGFVVEIKPLTEMANQSVQKKFKALLDFCEETGLGATLTDGRTDINHIFETIPNLAFEESILQSLKEFKKLTYGKVNELKNKYQVTTIHLLQCIIKNNLSYNSMPTLIWKTKKPIICDLLLSPENKMLLKESTDIINNDKT
;
A
#
# COMPACT_ATOMS: atom_id res chain seq x y z
N ILE A 1 10.33 -17.01 28.64
CA ILE A 1 10.91 -16.33 27.45
C ILE A 1 9.97 -15.23 26.99
N ILE A 2 8.67 -15.50 26.72
CA ILE A 2 7.67 -14.54 26.24
C ILE A 2 7.46 -13.37 27.23
N LYS A 3 7.37 -13.67 28.55
CA LYS A 3 7.23 -12.65 29.59
C LYS A 3 8.48 -11.76 29.71
N THR A 4 9.67 -12.34 29.54
CA THR A 4 10.95 -11.64 29.59
C THR A 4 11.05 -10.67 28.41
N TRP A 5 10.66 -11.11 27.22
CA TRP A 5 10.70 -10.29 26.03
C TRP A 5 9.73 -9.08 26.07
N LYS A 6 8.48 -9.27 26.58
CA LYS A 6 7.56 -8.14 26.85
C LYS A 6 8.14 -7.13 27.84
N ARG A 7 8.88 -7.64 28.83
CA ARG A 7 9.50 -6.81 29.85
C ARG A 7 10.64 -5.99 29.28
N GLU A 8 11.50 -6.61 28.47
CA GLU A 8 12.62 -5.94 27.80
C GLU A 8 12.16 -4.86 26.82
N ILE A 9 11.09 -5.09 26.05
CA ILE A 9 10.52 -4.07 25.16
C ILE A 9 9.94 -2.90 25.94
N LYS A 10 9.25 -3.15 27.07
CA LYS A 10 8.73 -2.09 27.94
C LYS A 10 9.86 -1.30 28.61
N GLU A 11 10.91 -1.98 29.06
CA GLU A 11 12.07 -1.35 29.69
C GLU A 11 12.87 -0.51 28.70
N THR A 12 13.03 -0.97 27.47
CA THR A 12 13.66 -0.19 26.39
C THR A 12 12.82 1.00 25.93
N SER A 13 11.50 0.88 25.93
CA SER A 13 10.61 2.00 25.58
C SER A 13 10.58 3.10 26.66
N THR A 14 10.94 2.77 27.90
CA THR A 14 11.07 3.73 29.01
C THR A 14 12.43 4.42 29.07
N ILE A 15 13.48 3.81 28.50
CA ILE A 15 14.85 4.33 28.50
C ILE A 15 15.07 5.37 27.39
N PHE A 16 14.33 5.28 26.31
CA PHE A 16 14.42 6.25 25.21
C PHE A 16 13.27 7.26 25.31
N PRO A 17 13.57 8.55 25.55
CA PRO A 17 12.51 9.56 25.58
C PRO A 17 11.75 9.56 24.26
N LYS A 18 10.41 9.63 24.32
CA LYS A 18 9.43 9.66 23.21
C LYS A 18 9.70 10.66 22.07
N LYS A 19 10.84 11.34 22.08
CA LYS A 19 11.26 12.37 21.12
C LYS A 19 12.17 11.86 19.99
N GLN A 20 12.55 10.60 19.94
CA GLN A 20 13.18 10.07 18.75
C GLN A 20 12.06 9.56 17.85
N ASN A 21 11.81 10.31 16.78
CA ASN A 21 10.86 10.02 15.73
C ASN A 21 10.84 8.52 15.39
N SER A 22 9.83 7.82 15.89
CA SER A 22 9.53 6.49 15.45
C SER A 22 9.30 6.60 13.93
N GLN A 23 10.19 6.01 13.14
CA GLN A 23 10.11 6.08 11.67
C GLN A 23 8.85 5.37 11.12
N LEU A 24 8.07 4.79 12.02
CA LEU A 24 6.81 4.14 11.71
C LEU A 24 5.59 5.03 11.97
N THR A 25 5.70 6.10 12.77
CA THR A 25 4.57 7.00 13.10
C THR A 25 3.87 7.50 11.83
N ASP A 26 4.64 7.82 10.79
CA ASP A 26 4.08 8.23 9.49
C ASP A 26 3.36 7.09 8.75
N ILE A 27 3.66 5.83 9.08
CA ILE A 27 3.03 4.66 8.45
C ILE A 27 1.83 4.21 9.25
N THR A 28 1.91 4.19 10.58
CA THR A 28 0.80 3.75 11.45
C THR A 28 -0.40 4.66 11.35
N ASN A 29 -0.21 5.96 11.10
CA ASN A 29 -1.31 6.89 10.84
C ASN A 29 -2.03 6.67 9.51
N LYS A 30 -1.49 5.80 8.65
CA LYS A 30 -1.95 5.55 7.28
C LYS A 30 -2.45 4.13 7.06
N ILE A 31 -2.57 3.36 8.13
CA ILE A 31 -3.17 2.02 8.11
C ILE A 31 -4.68 2.18 8.07
N ILE A 32 -5.32 1.46 7.17
CA ILE A 32 -6.77 1.34 7.13
C ILE A 32 -7.16 0.36 8.24
N TRP A 33 -7.82 0.88 9.26
CA TRP A 33 -8.41 0.10 10.34
C TRP A 33 -9.90 -0.10 10.08
N PHE A 34 -10.42 -1.24 10.46
CA PHE A 34 -11.84 -1.59 10.35
C PHE A 34 -12.52 -1.45 11.72
N ASP A 35 -13.86 -1.48 11.76
CA ASP A 35 -14.62 -1.33 13.00
C ASP A 35 -14.31 -2.44 14.02
N HIS A 36 -14.00 -3.63 13.52
CA HIS A 36 -13.54 -4.74 14.35
C HIS A 36 -12.03 -4.91 14.24
N VAL A 37 -11.32 -4.58 15.31
CA VAL A 37 -9.86 -4.79 15.41
C VAL A 37 -9.59 -5.85 16.46
N LYS A 38 -8.93 -6.93 16.03
CA LYS A 38 -8.54 -8.03 16.94
C LYS A 38 -7.30 -7.64 17.74
N SER A 39 -7.32 -7.97 19.04
CA SER A 39 -6.10 -7.95 19.87
C SER A 39 -5.41 -9.31 19.79
N TRP A 40 -4.18 -9.31 19.26
CA TRP A 40 -3.39 -10.51 19.04
C TRP A 40 -2.52 -10.84 20.25
N THR A 41 -2.50 -12.10 20.64
CA THR A 41 -1.61 -12.59 21.70
C THR A 41 -0.25 -12.95 21.10
N LEU A 42 0.81 -12.96 21.95
CA LEU A 42 2.14 -13.35 21.49
C LEU A 42 2.19 -14.82 21.03
N GLU A 43 1.36 -15.69 21.59
CA GLU A 43 1.27 -17.09 21.20
C GLU A 43 0.74 -17.20 19.75
N GLU A 44 -0.33 -16.48 19.42
CA GLU A 44 -0.87 -16.44 18.05
C GLU A 44 0.15 -15.83 17.06
N ILE A 45 0.79 -14.74 17.44
CA ILE A 45 1.78 -14.05 16.61
C ILE A 45 2.96 -14.97 16.27
N HIS A 46 3.49 -15.72 17.23
CA HIS A 46 4.64 -16.61 17.02
C HIS A 46 4.30 -17.89 16.23
N GLN A 47 3.03 -18.19 16.00
CA GLN A 47 2.63 -19.27 15.11
C GLN A 47 2.71 -18.89 13.64
N ILE A 48 2.76 -17.58 13.33
CA ILE A 48 2.87 -17.10 11.97
C ILE A 48 4.33 -17.21 11.52
N THR A 49 4.55 -17.92 10.44
CA THR A 49 5.88 -18.15 9.86
C THR A 49 5.91 -17.72 8.40
N PRO A 50 7.10 -17.36 7.86
CA PRO A 50 7.23 -17.05 6.45
C PRO A 50 6.80 -18.22 5.56
N HIS A 51 6.02 -17.94 4.52
CA HIS A 51 5.61 -18.96 3.54
C HIS A 51 6.67 -19.20 2.47
N ARG A 52 7.66 -18.34 2.38
CA ARG A 52 8.78 -18.44 1.45
C ARG A 52 10.10 -18.24 2.17
N ASN A 53 11.11 -18.98 1.73
CA ASN A 53 12.49 -18.81 2.17
C ASN A 53 13.36 -18.33 1.00
N TYR A 54 14.43 -17.63 1.32
CA TYR A 54 15.43 -17.26 0.34
C TYR A 54 16.11 -18.54 -0.18
N ASP A 55 16.16 -18.68 -1.50
CA ASP A 55 16.94 -19.72 -2.18
C ASP A 55 18.01 -19.02 -3.05
N PRO A 56 19.30 -19.10 -2.66
CA PRO A 56 20.37 -18.44 -3.39
C PRO A 56 20.56 -18.99 -4.81
N ASN A 57 20.04 -20.18 -5.10
CA ASN A 57 20.13 -20.80 -6.42
C ASN A 57 18.95 -20.40 -7.33
N LYS A 58 17.91 -19.80 -6.76
CA LYS A 58 16.75 -19.35 -7.53
C LYS A 58 17.03 -18.01 -8.18
N LYS A 59 16.79 -17.94 -9.49
CA LYS A 59 16.84 -16.66 -10.20
C LYS A 59 15.59 -15.86 -9.85
N TYR A 60 15.73 -14.83 -9.02
CA TYR A 60 14.67 -13.88 -8.73
C TYR A 60 14.51 -12.89 -9.89
N LEU A 61 13.27 -12.45 -10.16
CA LEU A 61 12.98 -11.51 -11.25
C LEU A 61 13.68 -10.17 -11.04
N GLU A 62 13.82 -9.77 -9.76
CA GLU A 62 14.58 -8.59 -9.38
C GLU A 62 15.97 -9.01 -8.88
N SER A 63 17.01 -8.41 -9.44
CA SER A 63 18.42 -8.69 -9.12
C SER A 63 18.84 -8.29 -7.69
N GLU A 64 17.92 -7.80 -6.88
CA GLU A 64 18.17 -7.19 -5.57
C GLU A 64 17.59 -8.00 -4.38
N ALA A 65 17.07 -9.20 -4.64
CA ALA A 65 16.59 -10.08 -3.58
C ALA A 65 17.74 -10.54 -2.66
N GLY A 66 17.44 -10.76 -1.38
CA GLY A 66 18.44 -11.19 -0.42
C GLY A 66 17.90 -11.33 0.99
N GLU A 67 18.80 -11.46 1.95
CA GLU A 67 18.48 -11.57 3.36
C GLU A 67 19.25 -10.54 4.18
N PHE A 68 18.74 -10.28 5.37
CA PHE A 68 19.50 -9.62 6.43
C PHE A 68 19.11 -10.20 7.79
N TYR A 69 20.04 -10.18 8.73
CA TYR A 69 19.75 -10.58 10.09
C TYR A 69 18.92 -9.53 10.82
N SER A 70 17.78 -9.96 11.39
CA SER A 70 16.90 -9.15 12.24
C SER A 70 17.29 -9.36 13.71
N ASN A 71 17.69 -8.29 14.38
CA ASN A 71 17.92 -8.32 15.82
C ASN A 71 16.61 -8.44 16.61
N LYS A 72 15.51 -7.92 16.06
CA LYS A 72 14.17 -8.00 16.65
C LYS A 72 13.61 -9.43 16.63
N LEU A 73 13.77 -10.12 15.52
CA LEU A 73 13.23 -11.46 15.29
C LEU A 73 14.22 -12.60 15.59
N GLN A 74 15.51 -12.29 15.79
CA GLN A 74 16.61 -13.24 16.02
C GLN A 74 16.74 -14.29 14.90
N ARG A 75 16.49 -13.86 13.63
CA ARG A 75 16.61 -14.68 12.44
C ARG A 75 16.89 -13.84 11.20
N ASN A 76 17.26 -14.51 10.11
CA ASN A 76 17.30 -13.84 8.81
C ASN A 76 15.90 -13.52 8.31
N VAL A 77 15.77 -12.36 7.69
CA VAL A 77 14.55 -11.85 7.03
C VAL A 77 14.84 -11.76 5.54
N PHE A 78 14.03 -12.44 4.76
CA PHE A 78 14.11 -12.44 3.31
C PHE A 78 13.38 -11.22 2.72
N TYR A 79 13.91 -10.66 1.64
CA TYR A 79 13.26 -9.60 0.85
C TYR A 79 13.43 -9.87 -0.64
N GLU A 80 12.42 -9.58 -1.44
CA GLU A 80 12.45 -9.73 -2.91
C GLU A 80 12.85 -8.42 -3.61
N SER A 81 12.80 -7.27 -2.93
CA SER A 81 13.16 -5.96 -3.47
C SER A 81 13.87 -5.06 -2.46
N MET A 82 14.61 -4.06 -2.94
CA MET A 82 15.22 -3.04 -2.08
C MET A 82 14.19 -2.16 -1.38
N LEU A 83 12.98 -2.06 -1.91
CA LEU A 83 11.88 -1.33 -1.27
C LEU A 83 11.40 -2.07 -0.02
N GLU A 84 11.17 -3.39 -0.13
CA GLU A 84 10.87 -4.27 1.01
C GLU A 84 11.99 -4.22 2.07
N LYS A 85 13.26 -4.37 1.66
CA LYS A 85 14.41 -4.26 2.56
C LYS A 85 14.40 -2.96 3.36
N LYS A 86 14.16 -1.82 2.70
CA LYS A 86 14.08 -0.51 3.35
C LYS A 86 12.92 -0.45 4.33
N PHE A 87 11.77 -1.01 3.96
CA PHE A 87 10.60 -1.08 4.83
C PHE A 87 10.87 -1.93 6.07
N TYR A 88 11.37 -3.16 5.91
CA TYR A 88 11.72 -4.04 7.03
C TYR A 88 12.77 -3.43 7.97
N LYS A 89 13.77 -2.72 7.42
CA LYS A 89 14.73 -1.97 8.25
C LYS A 89 14.08 -0.83 9.06
N ARG A 90 12.95 -0.29 8.62
CA ARG A 90 12.16 0.65 9.44
C ARG A 90 11.41 -0.07 10.55
N LEU A 91 10.83 -1.25 10.26
CA LEU A 91 10.19 -2.08 11.29
C LEU A 91 11.20 -2.45 12.41
N GLU A 92 12.44 -2.79 12.02
CA GLU A 92 13.52 -3.06 12.98
C GLU A 92 13.77 -1.90 13.95
N LYS A 93 13.71 -0.67 13.45
CA LYS A 93 14.00 0.54 14.23
C LYS A 93 12.81 1.06 15.04
N SER A 94 11.60 0.65 14.70
CA SER A 94 10.40 1.10 15.39
C SER A 94 10.24 0.42 16.74
N HIS A 95 10.01 1.20 17.79
CA HIS A 95 9.68 0.69 19.12
C HIS A 95 8.24 0.18 19.22
N GLU A 96 7.36 0.68 18.40
CA GLU A 96 5.95 0.29 18.35
C GLU A 96 5.76 -1.11 17.74
N VAL A 97 6.67 -1.54 16.87
CA VAL A 97 6.64 -2.87 16.26
C VAL A 97 7.28 -3.89 17.19
N ILE A 98 6.46 -4.84 17.65
CA ILE A 98 6.96 -5.92 18.50
C ILE A 98 7.39 -7.16 17.70
N TYR A 99 6.73 -7.41 16.58
CA TYR A 99 7.00 -8.57 15.74
C TYR A 99 6.55 -8.29 14.30
N TYR A 100 7.16 -8.93 13.35
CA TYR A 100 6.71 -8.94 11.96
C TYR A 100 7.14 -10.23 11.26
N VAL A 101 6.40 -10.61 10.23
CA VAL A 101 6.73 -11.78 9.42
C VAL A 101 6.63 -11.38 7.95
N GLU A 102 7.72 -11.51 7.23
CA GLU A 102 7.71 -11.38 5.78
C GLU A 102 6.91 -12.52 5.17
N GLN A 103 6.02 -12.19 4.23
CA GLN A 103 5.23 -13.16 3.46
C GLN A 103 4.54 -14.23 4.35
N GLY A 104 4.06 -13.84 5.54
CA GLY A 104 3.54 -14.76 6.57
C GLY A 104 2.10 -15.21 6.37
N ILE A 105 1.39 -14.69 5.36
CA ILE A 105 0.01 -15.07 5.06
C ILE A 105 -0.18 -15.27 3.56
N THR A 106 -1.18 -16.08 3.19
CA THR A 106 -1.59 -16.27 1.81
C THR A 106 -3.08 -16.02 1.68
N ILE A 107 -3.46 -15.12 0.79
CA ILE A 107 -4.83 -14.70 0.55
C ILE A 107 -5.34 -15.31 -0.75
N THR A 108 -6.54 -15.88 -0.72
CA THR A 108 -7.22 -16.39 -1.91
C THR A 108 -8.16 -15.30 -2.45
N TYR A 109 -8.16 -15.09 -3.76
CA TYR A 109 -9.03 -14.13 -4.45
C TYR A 109 -9.39 -14.68 -5.84
N ASP A 110 -10.27 -13.98 -6.60
CA ASP A 110 -10.82 -14.48 -7.90
C ASP A 110 -9.78 -15.02 -8.89
N ARG A 111 -8.54 -14.55 -8.85
CA ARG A 111 -7.47 -14.92 -9.78
C ARG A 111 -6.46 -15.90 -9.22
N GLY A 112 -6.73 -16.47 -8.06
CA GLY A 112 -5.85 -17.44 -7.41
C GLY A 112 -5.41 -17.03 -6.01
N LYS A 113 -4.14 -17.24 -5.71
CA LYS A 113 -3.56 -16.93 -4.40
C LYS A 113 -2.46 -15.88 -4.55
N TYR A 114 -2.35 -15.00 -3.55
CA TYR A 114 -1.19 -14.14 -3.43
C TYR A 114 -0.74 -14.03 -1.96
N THR A 115 0.51 -13.73 -1.77
CA THR A 115 1.13 -13.55 -0.46
C THR A 115 1.55 -12.09 -0.34
N PRO A 116 0.94 -11.31 0.57
CA PRO A 116 1.37 -9.93 0.87
C PRO A 116 2.80 -9.90 1.40
N ASP A 117 3.44 -8.74 1.30
CA ASP A 117 4.86 -8.62 1.60
C ASP A 117 5.18 -8.78 3.09
N ALA A 118 4.32 -8.33 4.01
CA ALA A 118 4.47 -8.62 5.43
C ALA A 118 3.17 -8.53 6.25
N ILE A 119 3.17 -9.19 7.42
CA ILE A 119 2.26 -8.94 8.52
C ILE A 119 3.06 -8.38 9.70
N VAL A 120 2.55 -7.36 10.36
CA VAL A 120 3.24 -6.57 11.39
C VAL A 120 2.36 -6.48 12.63
N PHE A 121 2.95 -6.62 13.82
CA PHE A 121 2.26 -6.54 15.10
C PHE A 121 2.87 -5.44 15.97
N LEU A 122 1.98 -4.69 16.62
CA LEU A 122 2.30 -3.52 17.43
C LEU A 122 2.24 -3.85 18.93
N ASP A 123 2.85 -3.01 19.73
CA ASP A 123 2.93 -3.13 21.19
C ASP A 123 1.56 -2.95 21.88
N ASP A 124 0.58 -2.33 21.20
CA ASP A 124 -0.80 -2.22 21.66
C ASP A 124 -1.65 -3.48 21.36
N GLY A 125 -1.04 -4.50 20.78
CA GLY A 125 -1.67 -5.79 20.43
C GLY A 125 -2.35 -5.80 19.06
N LYS A 126 -2.40 -4.68 18.33
CA LYS A 126 -2.95 -4.66 16.98
C LYS A 126 -1.97 -5.22 15.96
N GLY A 127 -2.51 -5.74 14.88
CA GLY A 127 -1.71 -6.17 13.74
C GLY A 127 -2.22 -5.56 12.43
N PHE A 128 -1.34 -5.45 11.44
CA PHE A 128 -1.71 -5.02 10.10
C PHE A 128 -0.91 -5.76 9.03
N VAL A 129 -1.48 -5.84 7.85
CA VAL A 129 -0.85 -6.43 6.69
C VAL A 129 -0.43 -5.33 5.73
N VAL A 130 0.76 -5.46 5.16
CA VAL A 130 1.30 -4.49 4.22
C VAL A 130 1.63 -5.14 2.88
N GLU A 131 1.22 -4.46 1.83
CA GLU A 131 1.70 -4.66 0.47
C GLU A 131 2.61 -3.48 0.10
N ILE A 132 3.83 -3.77 -0.33
CA ILE A 132 4.86 -2.76 -0.61
C ILE A 132 5.05 -2.67 -2.13
N LYS A 133 4.68 -1.54 -2.70
CA LYS A 133 4.81 -1.31 -4.15
C LYS A 133 5.31 0.10 -4.42
N PRO A 134 6.11 0.29 -5.46
CA PRO A 134 6.42 1.63 -5.94
C PRO A 134 5.15 2.46 -6.14
N LEU A 135 5.18 3.73 -5.77
CA LEU A 135 4.01 4.62 -5.87
C LEU A 135 3.33 4.52 -7.25
N THR A 136 4.12 4.44 -8.30
CA THR A 136 3.62 4.36 -9.68
C THR A 136 2.89 3.05 -10.00
N GLU A 137 3.16 1.97 -9.29
CA GLU A 137 2.50 0.69 -9.47
C GLU A 137 1.19 0.57 -8.69
N MET A 138 0.97 1.41 -7.69
CA MET A 138 -0.27 1.38 -6.89
C MET A 138 -1.53 1.57 -7.72
N ALA A 139 -1.44 2.29 -8.85
CA ALA A 139 -2.55 2.45 -9.78
C ALA A 139 -2.75 1.27 -10.76
N ASN A 140 -1.88 0.25 -10.71
CA ASN A 140 -2.01 -0.92 -11.57
C ASN A 140 -3.23 -1.76 -11.17
N GLN A 141 -4.05 -2.14 -12.15
CA GLN A 141 -5.28 -2.91 -11.89
C GLN A 141 -5.04 -4.25 -11.19
N SER A 142 -3.92 -4.91 -11.45
CA SER A 142 -3.58 -6.16 -10.77
C SER A 142 -3.23 -5.92 -9.30
N VAL A 143 -2.54 -4.83 -8.99
CA VAL A 143 -2.23 -4.40 -7.61
C VAL A 143 -3.51 -4.01 -6.88
N GLN A 144 -4.39 -3.22 -7.52
CA GLN A 144 -5.67 -2.84 -6.93
C GLN A 144 -6.56 -4.04 -6.61
N LYS A 145 -6.60 -5.06 -7.48
CA LYS A 145 -7.37 -6.29 -7.23
C LYS A 145 -6.83 -7.08 -6.05
N LYS A 146 -5.51 -7.20 -5.94
CA LYS A 146 -4.86 -7.84 -4.80
C LYS A 146 -5.12 -7.06 -3.52
N PHE A 147 -5.02 -5.73 -3.58
CA PHE A 147 -5.26 -4.88 -2.43
C PHE A 147 -6.72 -4.92 -1.98
N LYS A 148 -7.70 -5.01 -2.91
CA LYS A 148 -9.10 -5.25 -2.54
C LYS A 148 -9.26 -6.55 -1.76
N ALA A 149 -8.66 -7.64 -2.23
CA ALA A 149 -8.69 -8.93 -1.51
C ALA A 149 -7.98 -8.85 -0.15
N LEU A 150 -6.92 -8.05 -0.04
CA LEU A 150 -6.27 -7.77 1.23
C LEU A 150 -7.20 -7.03 2.20
N LEU A 151 -7.93 -6.02 1.73
CA LEU A 151 -8.90 -5.28 2.54
C LEU A 151 -9.99 -6.23 3.08
N ASP A 152 -10.59 -7.06 2.21
CA ASP A 152 -11.61 -8.01 2.60
C ASP A 152 -11.09 -9.01 3.66
N PHE A 153 -9.90 -9.55 3.46
CA PHE A 153 -9.23 -10.43 4.42
C PHE A 153 -8.97 -9.74 5.77
N CYS A 154 -8.47 -8.51 5.74
CA CYS A 154 -8.14 -7.78 6.97
C CYS A 154 -9.40 -7.39 7.76
N GLU A 155 -10.50 -7.02 7.08
CA GLU A 155 -11.78 -6.76 7.71
C GLU A 155 -12.33 -8.01 8.41
N GLU A 156 -12.26 -9.19 7.77
CA GLU A 156 -12.71 -10.47 8.35
C GLU A 156 -11.84 -10.91 9.55
N THR A 157 -10.54 -10.62 9.51
CA THR A 157 -9.59 -11.13 10.52
C THR A 157 -9.29 -10.13 11.65
N GLY A 158 -9.81 -8.90 11.56
CA GLY A 158 -9.54 -7.84 12.54
C GLY A 158 -8.12 -7.28 12.45
N LEU A 159 -7.49 -7.37 11.29
CA LEU A 159 -6.20 -6.76 10.97
C LEU A 159 -6.40 -5.41 10.29
N GLY A 160 -5.44 -4.52 10.42
CA GLY A 160 -5.34 -3.35 9.55
C GLY A 160 -4.72 -3.69 8.21
N ALA A 161 -4.88 -2.81 7.22
CA ALA A 161 -4.31 -2.97 5.89
C ALA A 161 -3.60 -1.71 5.40
N THR A 162 -2.50 -1.87 4.66
CA THR A 162 -1.88 -0.75 3.96
C THR A 162 -1.22 -1.18 2.65
N LEU A 163 -1.25 -0.29 1.66
CA LEU A 163 -0.49 -0.38 0.42
C LEU A 163 0.41 0.86 0.35
N THR A 164 1.72 0.68 0.38
CA THR A 164 2.68 1.78 0.54
C THR A 164 3.99 1.55 -0.21
N ASP A 165 4.68 2.64 -0.55
CA ASP A 165 6.08 2.62 -0.97
C ASP A 165 7.06 2.87 0.21
N GLY A 166 6.53 2.90 1.43
CA GLY A 166 7.26 3.25 2.64
C GLY A 166 7.35 4.76 2.92
N ARG A 167 6.82 5.63 2.03
CA ARG A 167 6.73 7.09 2.23
C ARG A 167 5.31 7.58 1.97
N THR A 168 4.70 7.08 0.93
CA THR A 168 3.34 7.39 0.48
C THR A 168 2.53 6.10 0.50
N ASP A 169 1.27 6.19 0.77
CA ASP A 169 0.33 5.08 0.75
C ASP A 169 -0.87 5.40 -0.14
N ILE A 170 -1.71 4.38 -0.33
CA ILE A 170 -2.87 4.50 -1.20
C ILE A 170 -3.90 5.52 -0.68
N ASN A 171 -4.04 5.71 0.64
CA ASN A 171 -4.96 6.69 1.20
C ASN A 171 -4.57 8.10 0.78
N HIS A 172 -3.27 8.41 0.79
CA HIS A 172 -2.79 9.71 0.35
C HIS A 172 -3.18 10.04 -1.10
N ILE A 173 -3.25 9.02 -1.97
CA ILE A 173 -3.73 9.20 -3.34
C ILE A 173 -5.20 9.63 -3.34
N PHE A 174 -6.04 9.02 -2.49
CA PHE A 174 -7.48 9.29 -2.46
C PHE A 174 -7.86 10.53 -1.64
N GLU A 175 -7.07 10.88 -0.64
CA GLU A 175 -7.28 12.07 0.19
C GLU A 175 -6.79 13.36 -0.50
N THR A 176 -5.96 13.24 -1.54
CA THR A 176 -5.52 14.39 -2.33
C THR A 176 -6.72 15.00 -3.06
N ILE A 177 -6.89 16.32 -2.96
CA ILE A 177 -7.98 17.04 -3.63
C ILE A 177 -7.82 16.88 -5.15
N PRO A 178 -8.83 16.35 -5.87
CA PRO A 178 -8.74 16.14 -7.30
C PRO A 178 -8.57 17.45 -8.07
N ASN A 179 -7.74 17.46 -9.10
CA ASN A 179 -7.71 18.55 -10.07
C ASN A 179 -8.60 18.16 -11.27
N LEU A 180 -9.85 18.60 -11.24
CA LEU A 180 -10.86 18.24 -12.24
C LEU A 180 -10.47 18.68 -13.66
N ALA A 181 -9.91 19.88 -13.82
CA ALA A 181 -9.48 20.39 -15.11
C ALA A 181 -8.34 19.55 -15.73
N PHE A 182 -7.41 19.08 -14.89
CA PHE A 182 -6.38 18.13 -15.32
C PHE A 182 -6.98 16.80 -15.74
N GLU A 183 -7.87 16.25 -14.93
CA GLU A 183 -8.54 14.98 -15.21
C GLU A 183 -9.31 15.04 -16.54
N GLU A 184 -10.14 16.07 -16.74
CA GLU A 184 -10.88 16.29 -17.96
C GLU A 184 -9.95 16.40 -19.19
N SER A 185 -8.85 17.14 -19.06
CA SER A 185 -7.87 17.28 -20.14
C SER A 185 -7.20 15.96 -20.52
N ILE A 186 -6.87 15.09 -19.52
CA ILE A 186 -6.36 13.74 -19.76
C ILE A 186 -7.40 12.91 -20.52
N LEU A 187 -8.66 12.92 -20.04
CA LEU A 187 -9.73 12.12 -20.62
C LEU A 187 -10.08 12.56 -22.06
N GLN A 188 -10.15 13.86 -22.30
CA GLN A 188 -10.38 14.41 -23.64
C GLN A 188 -9.26 14.05 -24.61
N SER A 189 -8.00 14.22 -24.17
CA SER A 189 -6.84 13.83 -24.98
C SER A 189 -6.80 12.32 -25.27
N LEU A 190 -7.23 11.47 -24.33
CA LEU A 190 -7.34 10.03 -24.56
C LEU A 190 -8.49 9.66 -25.51
N LYS A 191 -9.60 10.39 -25.48
CA LYS A 191 -10.69 10.23 -26.48
C LYS A 191 -10.18 10.52 -27.89
N GLU A 192 -9.42 11.59 -28.06
CA GLU A 192 -8.86 12.03 -29.33
C GLU A 192 -7.75 11.09 -29.85
N PHE A 193 -6.72 10.88 -29.05
CA PHE A 193 -5.50 10.17 -29.46
C PHE A 193 -5.47 8.68 -29.11
N LYS A 194 -6.47 8.16 -28.36
CA LYS A 194 -6.55 6.76 -27.84
C LYS A 194 -5.39 6.38 -26.91
N LYS A 195 -4.28 7.10 -26.93
CA LYS A 195 -3.06 6.85 -26.19
C LYS A 195 -2.34 8.16 -25.93
N LEU A 196 -1.84 8.35 -24.72
CA LEU A 196 -0.98 9.47 -24.37
C LEU A 196 0.43 8.99 -24.07
N THR A 197 1.40 9.66 -24.67
CA THR A 197 2.80 9.45 -24.35
C THR A 197 3.18 10.15 -23.05
N TYR A 198 4.28 9.74 -22.44
CA TYR A 198 4.82 10.38 -21.24
C TYR A 198 5.07 11.87 -21.40
N GLY A 199 5.65 12.25 -22.54
CA GLY A 199 5.87 13.66 -22.83
C GLY A 199 4.58 14.47 -22.77
N LYS A 200 3.48 13.95 -23.36
CA LYS A 200 2.18 14.61 -23.33
C LYS A 200 1.55 14.63 -21.93
N VAL A 201 1.69 13.54 -21.17
CA VAL A 201 1.24 13.49 -19.77
C VAL A 201 2.00 14.50 -18.90
N ASN A 202 3.33 14.60 -19.07
CA ASN A 202 4.14 15.59 -18.35
C ASN A 202 3.83 17.03 -18.75
N GLU A 203 3.58 17.28 -20.02
CA GLU A 203 3.11 18.60 -20.50
C GLU A 203 1.82 19.02 -19.79
N LEU A 204 0.83 18.10 -19.71
CA LEU A 204 -0.42 18.35 -18.99
C LEU A 204 -0.19 18.53 -17.48
N LYS A 205 0.64 17.69 -16.86
CA LYS A 205 1.00 17.85 -15.43
C LYS A 205 1.59 19.24 -15.16
N ASN A 206 2.50 19.69 -15.99
CA ASN A 206 3.14 21.01 -15.86
C ASN A 206 2.12 22.15 -16.09
N LYS A 207 1.28 22.02 -17.12
CA LYS A 207 0.23 23.01 -17.42
C LYS A 207 -0.72 23.23 -16.24
N TYR A 208 -1.12 22.17 -15.57
CA TYR A 208 -2.05 22.22 -14.45
C TYR A 208 -1.36 22.25 -13.08
N GLN A 209 -0.01 22.27 -13.04
CA GLN A 209 0.81 22.29 -11.82
C GLN A 209 0.46 21.13 -10.85
N VAL A 210 0.18 19.96 -11.38
CA VAL A 210 -0.20 18.77 -10.61
C VAL A 210 0.96 17.79 -10.43
N THR A 211 0.88 17.01 -9.37
CA THR A 211 1.86 15.99 -9.02
C THR A 211 1.53 14.63 -9.65
N THR A 212 2.42 13.67 -9.47
CA THR A 212 2.15 12.27 -9.86
C THR A 212 0.96 11.68 -9.11
N ILE A 213 0.67 12.13 -7.89
CA ILE A 213 -0.47 11.63 -7.10
C ILE A 213 -1.80 11.94 -7.79
N HIS A 214 -2.01 13.15 -8.32
CA HIS A 214 -3.20 13.50 -9.10
C HIS A 214 -3.35 12.64 -10.36
N LEU A 215 -2.23 12.31 -11.01
CA LEU A 215 -2.24 11.40 -12.15
C LEU A 215 -2.68 9.98 -11.75
N LEU A 216 -2.14 9.46 -10.65
CA LEU A 216 -2.52 8.13 -10.14
C LEU A 216 -3.99 8.10 -9.73
N GLN A 217 -4.47 9.15 -9.08
CA GLN A 217 -5.88 9.31 -8.73
C GLN A 217 -6.78 9.29 -9.99
N CYS A 218 -6.40 10.05 -11.02
CA CYS A 218 -7.10 10.04 -12.32
C CYS A 218 -7.10 8.63 -12.96
N ILE A 219 -5.96 7.92 -12.93
CA ILE A 219 -5.83 6.56 -13.45
C ILE A 219 -6.77 5.60 -12.72
N ILE A 220 -6.74 5.61 -11.39
CA ILE A 220 -7.56 4.71 -10.56
C ILE A 220 -9.04 5.00 -10.76
N LYS A 221 -9.43 6.26 -10.64
CA LYS A 221 -10.83 6.70 -10.75
C LYS A 221 -11.44 6.33 -12.10
N ASN A 222 -10.72 6.55 -13.19
CA ASN A 222 -11.20 6.33 -14.55
C ASN A 222 -10.80 4.96 -15.12
N ASN A 223 -10.21 4.10 -14.27
CA ASN A 223 -9.76 2.77 -14.66
C ASN A 223 -8.88 2.77 -15.92
N LEU A 224 -7.97 3.72 -16.00
CA LEU A 224 -7.04 3.83 -17.12
C LEU A 224 -5.95 2.75 -16.97
N SER A 225 -5.41 2.29 -18.08
CA SER A 225 -4.24 1.41 -18.07
C SER A 225 -3.00 2.16 -18.56
N TYR A 226 -1.86 1.71 -18.12
CA TYR A 226 -0.58 2.20 -18.58
C TYR A 226 0.40 1.04 -18.74
N ASN A 227 1.28 1.16 -19.73
CA ASN A 227 2.41 0.27 -19.90
C ASN A 227 3.64 1.00 -19.37
N SER A 228 4.35 0.38 -18.44
CA SER A 228 5.60 0.87 -17.86
C SER A 228 5.77 2.38 -18.03
N MET A 229 5.11 3.17 -17.18
CA MET A 229 5.18 4.63 -17.25
C MET A 229 5.94 5.14 -18.46
N PRO A 230 5.31 5.61 -19.44
CA PRO A 230 4.43 6.77 -19.39
C PRO A 230 3.26 6.79 -20.39
N THR A 231 2.61 5.74 -20.62
CA THR A 231 1.55 5.71 -21.62
C THR A 231 0.23 5.31 -20.98
N LEU A 232 -0.75 6.22 -21.00
CA LEU A 232 -2.10 5.94 -20.56
C LEU A 232 -2.92 5.39 -21.73
N ILE A 233 -3.70 4.34 -21.47
CA ILE A 233 -4.65 3.77 -22.42
C ILE A 233 -6.03 3.83 -21.78
N TRP A 234 -7.01 4.38 -22.49
CA TRP A 234 -8.37 4.46 -22.02
C TRP A 234 -8.99 3.09 -21.75
N LYS A 235 -9.62 2.93 -20.59
CA LYS A 235 -10.48 1.81 -20.25
C LYS A 235 -11.78 2.29 -19.61
N THR A 236 -12.86 1.58 -19.89
CA THR A 236 -14.22 1.95 -19.46
C THR A 236 -14.65 1.32 -18.12
N LYS A 237 -13.85 0.42 -17.55
CA LYS A 237 -14.22 -0.26 -16.29
C LYS A 237 -13.98 0.66 -15.08
N LYS A 238 -14.92 0.64 -14.13
CA LYS A 238 -14.82 1.41 -12.89
C LYS A 238 -13.62 0.95 -12.02
N PRO A 239 -13.03 1.87 -11.25
CA PRO A 239 -12.01 1.52 -10.25
C PRO A 239 -12.54 0.51 -9.23
N ILE A 240 -11.65 -0.31 -8.69
CA ILE A 240 -12.03 -1.41 -7.80
C ILE A 240 -12.17 -0.95 -6.34
N ILE A 241 -11.33 -0.03 -5.89
CA ILE A 241 -11.17 0.29 -4.47
C ILE A 241 -11.53 1.74 -4.07
N CYS A 242 -11.87 2.61 -5.01
CA CYS A 242 -12.05 4.03 -4.71
C CYS A 242 -13.19 4.31 -3.69
N ASP A 243 -14.24 3.49 -3.68
CA ASP A 243 -15.37 3.69 -2.75
C ASP A 243 -15.04 3.37 -1.29
N LEU A 244 -14.03 2.55 -1.06
CA LEU A 244 -13.60 2.14 0.28
C LEU A 244 -12.68 3.16 0.95
N LEU A 245 -11.87 3.85 0.16
CA LEU A 245 -10.75 4.66 0.64
C LEU A 245 -10.99 6.17 0.59
N LEU A 246 -12.09 6.61 0.00
CA LEU A 246 -12.37 8.04 -0.15
C LEU A 246 -12.92 8.64 1.13
N SER A 247 -12.39 9.82 1.52
CA SER A 247 -13.05 10.66 2.51
C SER A 247 -14.45 11.08 2.04
N PRO A 248 -15.38 11.43 2.95
CA PRO A 248 -16.71 11.90 2.57
C PRO A 248 -16.69 13.06 1.55
N GLU A 249 -15.78 14.01 1.72
CA GLU A 249 -15.60 15.15 0.83
C GLU A 249 -15.12 14.72 -0.56
N ASN A 250 -14.12 13.83 -0.62
CA ASN A 250 -13.60 13.31 -1.89
C ASN A 250 -14.64 12.44 -2.61
N LYS A 251 -15.48 11.70 -1.89
CA LYS A 251 -16.60 10.96 -2.49
C LYS A 251 -17.60 11.89 -3.17
N MET A 252 -17.86 13.05 -2.57
CA MET A 252 -18.79 14.05 -3.11
C MET A 252 -18.24 14.66 -4.40
N LEU A 253 -16.99 15.12 -4.39
CA LEU A 253 -16.31 15.67 -5.57
C LEU A 253 -16.24 14.67 -6.73
N LEU A 254 -16.02 13.38 -6.42
CA LEU A 254 -15.99 12.33 -7.43
C LEU A 254 -17.38 12.03 -8.02
N LYS A 255 -18.45 12.14 -7.24
CA LYS A 255 -19.84 12.04 -7.74
C LYS A 255 -20.18 13.17 -8.71
N GLU A 256 -19.92 14.41 -8.33
CA GLU A 256 -20.18 15.57 -9.18
C GLU A 256 -19.48 15.47 -10.54
N SER A 257 -18.22 15.01 -10.55
CA SER A 257 -17.48 14.83 -11.82
C SER A 257 -17.99 13.66 -12.68
N THR A 258 -18.62 12.65 -12.08
CA THR A 258 -19.23 11.52 -12.81
C THR A 258 -20.58 11.92 -13.41
N ASP A 259 -21.32 12.76 -12.73
CA ASP A 259 -22.63 13.23 -13.19
C ASP A 259 -22.50 14.24 -14.35
N ILE A 260 -21.45 15.07 -14.35
CA ILE A 260 -21.11 15.95 -15.49
C ILE A 260 -20.79 15.14 -16.75
N ILE A 261 -20.02 14.05 -16.62
CA ILE A 261 -19.65 13.18 -17.75
C ILE A 261 -20.85 12.39 -18.29
N ASN A 262 -21.85 12.10 -17.46
CA ASN A 262 -23.05 11.35 -17.88
C ASN A 262 -24.14 12.25 -18.47
N ASN A 263 -24.21 13.53 -18.09
CA ASN A 263 -25.17 14.49 -18.63
C ASN A 263 -24.82 14.98 -20.04
N ASP A 264 -23.55 14.88 -20.47
CA ASP A 264 -23.14 15.13 -21.86
C ASP A 264 -23.47 13.98 -22.84
N LYS A 265 -24.21 12.97 -22.40
CA LYS A 265 -24.64 11.81 -23.24
C LYS A 265 -26.12 11.76 -23.50
N THR A 266 -26.86 12.77 -23.12
CA THR A 266 -28.26 13.01 -23.54
C THR A 266 -28.31 14.16 -24.52
#